data_a72ab95614b56887cddf10d25d4cdccc
#
_entry.id   a72ab95614b56887cddf10d25d4cdccc
#
_cell.length_a   1.000
_cell.length_b   1.000
_cell.length_c   1.000
_cell.angle_alpha   90.00
_cell.angle_beta   90.00
_cell.angle_gamma   90.00
#
_symmetry.space_group_name_H-M   'P 1'
#
loop_
_entity.id
_entity.type
_entity.pdbx_description
1 polymer ?
#
loop_
_entity_poly.entity_id
_entity_poly.type
_entity_poly.pdbx_seq_one_letter_code
_entity_poly.pdbx_strand_id
1 'polypeptide(L)'
;MDNLWILFAAAGVMVAVIGGLSLLGDHYTLNNIKSKTVGDGQHGTARWATDAELRKTYALVPFQVPDWRAGKNLPEAQGLVLGSISGKHGITALVDKDDVHCLMIGASGVGKTAYFLYPNLEYACASGMSFLALDTKGDLARNYGAVAARYYGYHVSVVDLRNPTRSDGYNLMTLINHYMDETRATGGLAARAKAEKYTKILAKTIVSPNGDTDYGQNAYFYDAAEGLLTSVVLLLAEFLPPDSKCPAERRHIVSVFKLVQELLAPSGVRGKNWFTLLMDRLPDIHKARWFAGAALDASEQAMASVMSTVLSRLNAFLDSELEQVLCFDSATNAEQFAAEKSAIFLILPEEDTTKNFMAGLMIQTLARELFAVADENGGHLPSRVVFYCDEFGTMPAFDVEALFSAGRSRGITLVPIIQSLAQEF
;
A
#
# COMPACT_ATOMS: atom_id res chain seq x y z
N MET A 1 13.26 15.66 84.61
CA MET A 1 13.02 14.31 84.04
C MET A 1 11.54 14.06 83.64
N ASP A 2 10.72 15.12 83.55
CA ASP A 2 9.24 14.98 83.53
C ASP A 2 8.62 14.90 82.12
N ASN A 3 9.39 14.93 81.04
CA ASN A 3 8.82 14.92 79.70
C ASN A 3 9.09 13.62 78.92
N LEU A 4 9.84 12.67 79.50
CA LEU A 4 10.25 11.45 78.80
C LEU A 4 9.05 10.52 78.53
N TRP A 5 8.10 10.47 79.50
CA TRP A 5 6.89 9.65 79.32
C TRP A 5 5.94 10.21 78.26
N ILE A 6 5.92 11.55 78.03
CA ILE A 6 5.14 12.16 76.92
C ILE A 6 5.69 11.77 75.57
N LEU A 7 7.02 11.67 75.41
CA LEU A 7 7.66 11.18 74.25
C LEU A 7 7.32 9.69 73.96
N PHE A 8 7.31 8.85 74.98
CA PHE A 8 6.90 7.46 74.84
C PHE A 8 5.40 7.32 74.54
N ALA A 9 4.54 8.14 75.10
CA ALA A 9 3.12 8.18 74.79
C ALA A 9 2.89 8.64 73.34
N ALA A 10 3.59 9.69 72.90
CA ALA A 10 3.51 10.17 71.49
C ALA A 10 4.01 9.13 70.49
N ALA A 11 5.12 8.46 70.84
CA ALA A 11 5.64 7.36 69.99
C ALA A 11 4.66 6.18 69.92
N GLY A 12 4.03 5.81 71.05
CA GLY A 12 3.02 4.77 71.06
C GLY A 12 1.78 5.10 70.25
N VAL A 13 1.30 6.36 70.33
CA VAL A 13 0.21 6.80 69.45
C VAL A 13 0.61 6.79 67.96
N MET A 14 1.81 7.20 67.63
CA MET A 14 2.30 7.19 66.26
C MET A 14 2.39 5.75 65.70
N VAL A 15 2.89 4.82 66.48
CA VAL A 15 2.95 3.39 66.10
C VAL A 15 1.51 2.82 65.95
N ALA A 16 0.60 3.18 66.81
CA ALA A 16 -0.81 2.75 66.73
C ALA A 16 -1.50 3.33 65.49
N VAL A 17 -1.22 4.59 65.13
CA VAL A 17 -1.74 5.24 63.92
C VAL A 17 -1.14 4.61 62.65
N ILE A 18 0.18 4.37 62.62
CA ILE A 18 0.84 3.73 61.49
C ILE A 18 0.37 2.28 61.35
N GLY A 19 0.24 1.54 62.42
CA GLY A 19 -0.30 0.18 62.41
C GLY A 19 -1.77 0.13 61.96
N GLY A 20 -2.59 1.09 62.43
CA GLY A 20 -3.98 1.23 62.00
C GLY A 20 -4.11 1.59 60.50
N LEU A 21 -3.26 2.50 60.01
CA LEU A 21 -3.21 2.85 58.59
C LEU A 21 -2.69 1.69 57.74
N SER A 22 -1.74 0.90 58.23
CA SER A 22 -1.25 -0.31 57.55
C SER A 22 -2.35 -1.38 57.44
N LEU A 23 -3.13 -1.61 58.50
CA LEU A 23 -4.27 -2.54 58.48
C LEU A 23 -5.40 -2.05 57.55
N LEU A 24 -5.60 -0.75 57.45
CA LEU A 24 -6.56 -0.17 56.51
C LEU A 24 -6.01 -0.21 55.06
N GLY A 25 -4.70 -0.06 54.91
CA GLY A 25 -4.02 -0.15 53.61
C GLY A 25 -4.11 -1.54 52.98
N ASP A 26 -4.05 -2.60 53.78
CA ASP A 26 -4.21 -3.98 53.31
C ASP A 26 -5.64 -4.28 52.77
N HIS A 27 -6.63 -3.46 53.17
CA HIS A 27 -7.99 -3.57 52.61
C HIS A 27 -8.16 -2.92 51.25
N TYR A 28 -7.20 -2.07 50.81
CA TYR A 28 -7.23 -1.36 49.55
C TYR A 28 -6.13 -1.80 48.59
N THR A 29 -5.46 -2.93 48.83
CA THR A 29 -4.51 -3.47 47.86
C THR A 29 -5.25 -4.08 46.65
N LEU A 30 -4.69 -3.90 45.45
CA LEU A 30 -5.24 -4.45 44.19
C LEU A 30 -5.51 -5.97 44.25
N ASN A 31 -4.84 -6.68 45.19
CA ASN A 31 -5.05 -8.13 45.41
C ASN A 31 -6.37 -8.44 46.18
N ASN A 32 -7.02 -7.44 46.78
CA ASN A 32 -8.31 -7.59 47.46
C ASN A 32 -9.51 -7.12 46.64
N ILE A 33 -9.30 -6.75 45.37
CA ILE A 33 -10.40 -6.60 44.43
C ILE A 33 -11.00 -7.98 44.24
N LYS A 34 -12.00 -8.31 45.00
CA LYS A 34 -12.82 -9.50 44.77
C LYS A 34 -13.35 -9.38 43.37
N SER A 35 -12.94 -10.31 42.49
CA SER A 35 -13.57 -10.48 41.19
C SER A 35 -15.07 -10.64 41.45
N LYS A 36 -15.83 -9.58 41.27
CA LYS A 36 -17.28 -9.70 41.22
C LYS A 36 -17.57 -10.54 40.00
N THR A 37 -18.30 -11.64 40.16
CA THR A 37 -18.82 -12.35 39.02
C THR A 37 -19.57 -11.35 38.18
N VAL A 38 -19.02 -11.05 37.02
CA VAL A 38 -19.59 -10.10 36.05
C VAL A 38 -20.90 -10.75 35.60
N GLY A 39 -22.02 -10.09 35.80
CA GLY A 39 -23.31 -10.56 35.29
C GLY A 39 -23.24 -10.70 33.74
N ASP A 40 -23.99 -11.63 33.20
CA ASP A 40 -24.11 -11.80 31.76
C ASP A 40 -24.43 -10.47 31.09
N GLY A 41 -23.56 -10.04 30.18
CA GLY A 41 -23.72 -8.78 29.45
C GLY A 41 -23.04 -7.54 30.02
N GLN A 42 -22.34 -7.59 31.14
CA GLN A 42 -21.67 -6.41 31.74
C GLN A 42 -20.53 -5.86 30.86
N HIS A 43 -19.87 -6.69 30.09
CA HIS A 43 -18.85 -6.33 29.09
C HIS A 43 -19.35 -6.48 27.65
N GLY A 44 -20.65 -6.52 27.45
CA GLY A 44 -21.30 -6.85 26.19
C GLY A 44 -21.62 -8.33 26.08
N THR A 45 -22.49 -8.67 25.13
CA THR A 45 -22.84 -10.04 24.80
C THR A 45 -22.48 -10.29 23.34
N ALA A 46 -21.86 -11.44 23.07
CA ALA A 46 -21.64 -11.93 21.71
C ALA A 46 -22.50 -13.17 21.48
N ARG A 47 -23.15 -13.23 20.32
CA ARG A 47 -23.91 -14.40 19.85
C ARG A 47 -23.81 -14.50 18.33
N TRP A 48 -24.16 -15.63 17.81
CA TRP A 48 -24.31 -15.78 16.37
C TRP A 48 -25.47 -14.92 15.87
N ALA A 49 -25.29 -14.30 14.71
CA ALA A 49 -26.34 -13.56 14.05
C ALA A 49 -27.51 -14.49 13.67
N THR A 50 -28.72 -13.98 13.77
CA THR A 50 -29.92 -14.70 13.27
C THR A 50 -29.99 -14.56 11.76
N ASP A 51 -30.70 -15.46 11.08
CA ASP A 51 -30.94 -15.38 9.63
C ASP A 51 -31.58 -14.05 9.22
N ALA A 52 -32.43 -13.48 10.06
CA ALA A 52 -33.04 -12.17 9.79
C ALA A 52 -32.02 -11.03 9.80
N GLU A 53 -31.06 -11.08 10.73
CA GLU A 53 -29.95 -10.12 10.81
C GLU A 53 -29.02 -10.28 9.62
N LEU A 54 -28.63 -11.51 9.26
CA LEU A 54 -27.79 -11.77 8.09
C LEU A 54 -28.43 -11.22 6.82
N ARG A 55 -29.74 -11.45 6.62
CA ARG A 55 -30.50 -10.96 5.45
C ARG A 55 -30.64 -9.43 5.43
N LYS A 56 -30.60 -8.78 6.58
CA LYS A 56 -30.67 -7.32 6.68
C LYS A 56 -29.30 -6.68 6.40
N THR A 57 -28.22 -7.32 6.83
CA THR A 57 -26.87 -6.77 6.77
C THR A 57 -26.23 -7.04 5.42
N TYR A 58 -26.36 -8.25 4.87
CA TYR A 58 -25.67 -8.67 3.66
C TYR A 58 -26.60 -8.75 2.44
N ALA A 59 -26.05 -8.45 1.27
CA ALA A 59 -26.71 -8.76 0.02
C ALA A 59 -26.70 -10.30 -0.21
N LEU A 60 -27.86 -10.83 -0.57
CA LEU A 60 -28.03 -12.25 -0.87
C LEU A 60 -27.92 -12.46 -2.38
N VAL A 61 -26.83 -13.04 -2.83
CA VAL A 61 -26.54 -13.25 -4.25
C VAL A 61 -26.51 -14.74 -4.57
N PRO A 62 -27.35 -15.24 -5.48
CA PRO A 62 -27.24 -16.62 -5.97
C PRO A 62 -25.86 -16.86 -6.59
N PHE A 63 -25.10 -17.83 -6.05
CA PHE A 63 -23.72 -18.09 -6.50
C PHE A 63 -23.73 -19.09 -7.65
N GLN A 64 -23.84 -18.56 -8.89
CA GLN A 64 -24.09 -19.35 -10.10
C GLN A 64 -22.95 -19.21 -11.11
N VAL A 65 -21.78 -19.78 -10.79
CA VAL A 65 -20.55 -19.70 -11.61
C VAL A 65 -20.76 -20.07 -13.09
N PRO A 66 -21.49 -21.18 -13.44
CA PRO A 66 -21.71 -21.52 -14.84
C PRO A 66 -22.45 -20.43 -15.62
N ASP A 67 -23.44 -19.79 -15.01
CA ASP A 67 -24.21 -18.72 -15.63
C ASP A 67 -23.35 -17.46 -15.80
N TRP A 68 -22.61 -17.10 -14.76
CA TRP A 68 -21.70 -15.95 -14.79
C TRP A 68 -20.65 -16.07 -15.89
N ARG A 69 -20.02 -17.25 -16.01
CA ARG A 69 -19.04 -17.53 -17.08
C ARG A 69 -19.65 -17.57 -18.47
N ALA A 70 -20.97 -17.75 -18.56
CA ALA A 70 -21.73 -17.63 -19.80
C ALA A 70 -22.25 -16.19 -20.05
N GLY A 71 -21.88 -15.23 -19.20
CA GLY A 71 -22.32 -13.83 -19.29
C GLY A 71 -23.78 -13.61 -18.86
N LYS A 72 -24.36 -14.55 -18.08
CA LYS A 72 -25.76 -14.49 -17.65
C LYS A 72 -25.83 -14.22 -16.15
N ASN A 73 -26.90 -13.53 -15.72
CA ASN A 73 -27.23 -13.30 -14.31
C ASN A 73 -26.04 -12.75 -13.49
N LEU A 74 -25.22 -11.88 -14.10
CA LEU A 74 -24.08 -11.27 -13.41
C LEU A 74 -24.55 -10.45 -12.21
N PRO A 75 -23.83 -10.52 -11.06
CA PRO A 75 -24.21 -9.76 -9.88
C PRO A 75 -23.93 -8.26 -10.09
N GLU A 76 -24.89 -7.42 -9.69
CA GLU A 76 -24.73 -5.96 -9.70
C GLU A 76 -24.03 -5.44 -8.43
N ALA A 77 -24.20 -6.15 -7.30
CA ALA A 77 -23.64 -5.74 -6.04
C ALA A 77 -22.11 -6.00 -6.00
N GLN A 78 -21.33 -4.95 -5.90
CA GLN A 78 -19.88 -5.04 -5.64
C GLN A 78 -19.62 -5.18 -4.15
N GLY A 79 -18.74 -6.10 -3.74
CA GLY A 79 -18.44 -6.35 -2.34
C GLY A 79 -17.71 -7.66 -2.10
N LEU A 80 -17.54 -8.02 -0.83
CA LEU A 80 -16.85 -9.23 -0.41
C LEU A 80 -17.83 -10.35 -0.06
N VAL A 81 -17.54 -11.56 -0.54
CA VAL A 81 -18.23 -12.77 -0.12
C VAL A 81 -17.68 -13.21 1.24
N LEU A 82 -18.48 -13.04 2.29
CA LEU A 82 -18.09 -13.40 3.67
C LEU A 82 -18.60 -14.77 4.11
N GLY A 83 -19.58 -15.33 3.40
CA GLY A 83 -20.15 -16.61 3.72
C GLY A 83 -21.18 -17.06 2.69
N SER A 84 -21.81 -18.18 2.96
CA SER A 84 -22.85 -18.71 2.07
C SER A 84 -23.94 -19.45 2.84
N ILE A 85 -25.13 -19.46 2.25
CA ILE A 85 -26.27 -20.25 2.71
C ILE A 85 -26.57 -21.29 1.63
N SER A 86 -26.53 -22.57 2.02
CA SER A 86 -26.92 -23.67 1.14
C SER A 86 -28.42 -23.87 1.20
N GLY A 87 -29.08 -23.87 0.05
CA GLY A 87 -30.51 -24.06 -0.08
C GLY A 87 -30.87 -25.12 -1.11
N LYS A 88 -32.18 -25.41 -1.25
CA LYS A 88 -32.69 -26.39 -2.23
C LYS A 88 -32.38 -26.01 -3.69
N HIS A 89 -32.16 -24.73 -3.97
CA HIS A 89 -31.91 -24.20 -5.32
C HIS A 89 -30.45 -23.82 -5.56
N GLY A 90 -29.52 -24.21 -4.68
CA GLY A 90 -28.09 -23.93 -4.81
C GLY A 90 -27.53 -23.12 -3.65
N ILE A 91 -26.36 -22.53 -3.89
CA ILE A 91 -25.63 -21.73 -2.92
C ILE A 91 -26.00 -20.26 -3.11
N THR A 92 -26.28 -19.56 -2.02
CA THR A 92 -26.47 -18.10 -1.98
C THR A 92 -25.31 -17.49 -1.19
N ALA A 93 -24.55 -16.62 -1.81
CA ALA A 93 -23.48 -15.88 -1.16
C ALA A 93 -24.03 -14.75 -0.28
N LEU A 94 -23.41 -14.55 0.86
CA LEU A 94 -23.57 -13.40 1.73
C LEU A 94 -22.51 -12.38 1.36
N VAL A 95 -22.91 -11.30 0.72
CA VAL A 95 -22.01 -10.28 0.19
C VAL A 95 -22.12 -9.02 1.03
N ASP A 96 -20.98 -8.62 1.61
CA ASP A 96 -20.85 -7.32 2.23
C ASP A 96 -20.58 -6.26 1.15
N LYS A 97 -21.55 -5.39 0.92
CA LYS A 97 -21.48 -4.32 -0.08
C LYS A 97 -21.05 -2.98 0.49
N ASP A 98 -20.88 -2.90 1.80
CA ASP A 98 -20.44 -1.67 2.45
C ASP A 98 -18.96 -1.39 2.18
N ASP A 99 -18.54 -0.14 2.36
CA ASP A 99 -17.15 0.27 2.19
C ASP A 99 -16.35 -0.12 3.43
N VAL A 100 -15.97 -1.39 3.50
CA VAL A 100 -15.24 -1.97 4.63
C VAL A 100 -13.97 -2.67 4.17
N HIS A 101 -12.99 -2.79 5.07
CA HIS A 101 -11.87 -3.70 4.93
C HIS A 101 -12.17 -5.02 5.62
N CYS A 102 -11.47 -6.08 5.23
CA CYS A 102 -11.68 -7.41 5.80
C CYS A 102 -10.35 -8.04 6.21
N LEU A 103 -10.18 -8.34 7.48
CA LEU A 103 -9.04 -9.11 7.98
C LEU A 103 -9.43 -10.58 8.07
N MET A 104 -8.73 -11.43 7.29
CA MET A 104 -8.89 -12.88 7.36
C MET A 104 -7.77 -13.50 8.19
N ILE A 105 -8.13 -14.20 9.24
CA ILE A 105 -7.19 -14.89 10.11
C ILE A 105 -7.46 -16.40 10.06
N GLY A 106 -6.44 -17.17 9.75
CA GLY A 106 -6.58 -18.63 9.74
C GLY A 106 -5.25 -19.35 9.60
N ALA A 107 -5.03 -20.38 10.38
CA ALA A 107 -3.82 -21.21 10.33
C ALA A 107 -3.56 -21.77 8.93
N SER A 108 -2.34 -22.23 8.69
CA SER A 108 -2.01 -22.91 7.43
C SER A 108 -2.87 -24.17 7.26
N GLY A 109 -3.33 -24.43 6.02
CA GLY A 109 -4.10 -25.62 5.69
C GLY A 109 -5.60 -25.60 6.06
N VAL A 110 -6.12 -24.54 6.71
CA VAL A 110 -7.56 -24.45 7.05
C VAL A 110 -8.47 -24.13 5.86
N GLY A 111 -7.90 -23.94 4.66
CA GLY A 111 -8.68 -23.72 3.44
C GLY A 111 -8.96 -22.24 3.12
N LYS A 112 -8.19 -21.28 3.63
CA LYS A 112 -8.33 -19.84 3.31
C LYS A 112 -8.44 -19.58 1.81
N THR A 113 -7.55 -20.18 1.03
CA THR A 113 -7.54 -20.02 -0.43
C THR A 113 -8.78 -20.62 -1.07
N ALA A 114 -9.15 -21.86 -0.68
CA ALA A 114 -10.27 -22.59 -1.30
C ALA A 114 -11.65 -22.03 -0.94
N TYR A 115 -11.84 -21.65 0.32
CA TYR A 115 -13.17 -21.25 0.82
C TYR A 115 -13.39 -19.74 0.89
N PHE A 116 -12.32 -18.94 0.79
CA PHE A 116 -12.44 -17.49 0.82
C PHE A 116 -11.88 -16.82 -0.45
N LEU A 117 -10.60 -17.05 -0.80
CA LEU A 117 -10.00 -16.37 -1.95
C LEU A 117 -10.66 -16.75 -3.28
N TYR A 118 -10.76 -18.03 -3.60
CA TYR A 118 -11.35 -18.43 -4.88
C TYR A 118 -12.80 -17.97 -5.06
N PRO A 119 -13.72 -18.10 -4.09
CA PRO A 119 -15.05 -17.53 -4.21
C PRO A 119 -15.05 -16.02 -4.40
N ASN A 120 -14.16 -15.30 -3.71
CA ASN A 120 -14.05 -13.85 -3.83
C ASN A 120 -13.46 -13.41 -5.18
N LEU A 121 -12.46 -14.11 -5.71
CA LEU A 121 -11.91 -13.83 -7.06
C LEU A 121 -12.96 -14.09 -8.15
N GLU A 122 -13.71 -15.20 -8.06
CA GLU A 122 -14.81 -15.47 -9.00
C GLU A 122 -15.88 -14.38 -8.90
N TYR A 123 -16.26 -13.99 -7.68
CA TYR A 123 -17.25 -12.94 -7.46
C TYR A 123 -16.77 -11.57 -7.94
N ALA A 124 -15.51 -11.21 -7.67
CA ALA A 124 -14.91 -9.97 -8.18
C ALA A 124 -14.97 -9.91 -9.69
N CYS A 125 -14.61 -11.02 -10.37
CA CYS A 125 -14.73 -11.12 -11.82
C CYS A 125 -16.17 -10.97 -12.30
N ALA A 126 -17.12 -11.63 -11.66
CA ALA A 126 -18.53 -11.60 -12.05
C ALA A 126 -19.18 -10.23 -11.84
N SER A 127 -18.86 -9.54 -10.73
CA SER A 127 -19.38 -8.22 -10.39
C SER A 127 -18.62 -7.05 -11.02
N GLY A 128 -17.54 -7.35 -11.76
CA GLY A 128 -16.77 -6.33 -12.50
C GLY A 128 -15.85 -5.47 -11.63
N MET A 129 -15.48 -5.90 -10.43
CA MET A 129 -14.51 -5.22 -9.58
C MET A 129 -13.08 -5.47 -10.07
N SER A 130 -12.26 -4.43 -10.17
CA SER A 130 -10.82 -4.62 -10.39
C SER A 130 -10.14 -5.11 -9.12
N PHE A 131 -9.12 -5.95 -9.26
CA PHE A 131 -8.42 -6.47 -8.09
C PHE A 131 -6.93 -6.69 -8.32
N LEU A 132 -6.16 -6.49 -7.25
CA LEU A 132 -4.79 -6.98 -7.12
C LEU A 132 -4.80 -8.19 -6.19
N ALA A 133 -4.20 -9.29 -6.62
CA ALA A 133 -4.05 -10.49 -5.80
C ALA A 133 -2.57 -10.78 -5.58
N LEU A 134 -2.14 -10.69 -4.33
CA LEU A 134 -0.82 -11.13 -3.91
C LEU A 134 -0.82 -12.65 -3.80
N ASP A 135 0.16 -13.29 -4.42
CA ASP A 135 0.18 -14.74 -4.62
C ASP A 135 1.60 -15.29 -4.41
N THR A 136 1.85 -15.83 -3.22
CA THR A 136 3.18 -16.38 -2.90
C THR A 136 3.47 -17.72 -3.61
N LYS A 137 2.43 -18.43 -4.03
CA LYS A 137 2.54 -19.76 -4.66
C LYS A 137 2.39 -19.74 -6.18
N GLY A 138 1.86 -18.67 -6.75
CA GLY A 138 1.50 -18.57 -8.16
C GLY A 138 0.21 -19.35 -8.51
N ASP A 139 -0.53 -19.82 -7.50
CA ASP A 139 -1.74 -20.60 -7.69
C ASP A 139 -2.94 -19.74 -8.11
N LEU A 140 -3.03 -18.52 -7.60
CA LEU A 140 -4.12 -17.61 -7.94
C LEU A 140 -4.01 -17.16 -9.41
N ALA A 141 -2.82 -16.76 -9.84
CA ALA A 141 -2.55 -16.38 -11.23
C ALA A 141 -2.82 -17.54 -12.19
N ARG A 142 -2.31 -18.75 -11.86
CA ARG A 142 -2.47 -19.95 -12.68
C ARG A 142 -3.92 -20.37 -12.82
N ASN A 143 -4.70 -20.32 -11.75
CA ASN A 143 -6.07 -20.83 -11.72
C ASN A 143 -7.10 -19.79 -12.18
N TYR A 144 -6.85 -18.49 -11.94
CA TYR A 144 -7.82 -17.42 -12.21
C TYR A 144 -7.41 -16.44 -13.30
N GLY A 145 -6.14 -16.32 -13.66
CA GLY A 145 -5.74 -15.39 -14.72
C GLY A 145 -6.47 -15.66 -16.05
N ALA A 146 -6.44 -16.89 -16.53
CA ALA A 146 -7.15 -17.27 -17.73
C ALA A 146 -8.68 -17.21 -17.59
N VAL A 147 -9.22 -17.47 -16.39
CA VAL A 147 -10.66 -17.37 -16.11
C VAL A 147 -11.12 -15.92 -16.22
N ALA A 148 -10.42 -14.99 -15.58
CA ALA A 148 -10.72 -13.57 -15.61
C ALA A 148 -10.70 -13.01 -17.04
N ALA A 149 -9.65 -13.31 -17.80
CA ALA A 149 -9.53 -12.85 -19.19
C ALA A 149 -10.59 -13.46 -20.11
N ARG A 150 -10.73 -14.79 -20.09
CA ARG A 150 -11.54 -15.52 -21.09
C ARG A 150 -13.05 -15.40 -20.89
N TYR A 151 -13.49 -15.46 -19.61
CA TYR A 151 -14.92 -15.52 -19.32
C TYR A 151 -15.51 -14.15 -18.92
N TYR A 152 -14.67 -13.24 -18.38
CA TYR A 152 -15.15 -11.97 -17.85
C TYR A 152 -14.59 -10.75 -18.60
N GLY A 153 -13.63 -10.96 -19.52
CA GLY A 153 -13.06 -9.90 -20.35
C GLY A 153 -12.13 -8.95 -19.59
N TYR A 154 -11.42 -9.46 -18.59
CA TYR A 154 -10.46 -8.67 -17.81
C TYR A 154 -9.17 -8.45 -18.56
N HIS A 155 -8.59 -7.27 -18.37
CA HIS A 155 -7.17 -7.04 -18.61
C HIS A 155 -6.38 -7.68 -17.47
N VAL A 156 -5.62 -8.73 -17.79
CA VAL A 156 -4.86 -9.48 -16.77
C VAL A 156 -3.39 -9.16 -16.92
N SER A 157 -2.76 -8.75 -15.82
CA SER A 157 -1.32 -8.56 -15.69
C SER A 157 -0.78 -9.50 -14.62
N VAL A 158 0.31 -10.21 -14.95
CA VAL A 158 0.99 -11.12 -14.03
C VAL A 158 2.41 -10.63 -13.80
N VAL A 159 2.63 -9.99 -12.67
CA VAL A 159 3.97 -9.54 -12.25
C VAL A 159 4.58 -10.63 -11.39
N ASP A 160 5.49 -11.38 -11.97
CA ASP A 160 6.15 -12.53 -11.32
C ASP A 160 7.57 -12.17 -10.87
N LEU A 161 7.72 -11.80 -9.60
CA LEU A 161 9.02 -11.48 -9.00
C LEU A 161 9.84 -12.74 -8.66
N ARG A 162 9.23 -13.92 -8.74
CA ARG A 162 9.92 -15.21 -8.60
C ARG A 162 10.57 -15.65 -9.91
N ASN A 163 9.93 -15.34 -11.05
CA ASN A 163 10.45 -15.61 -12.40
C ASN A 163 10.37 -14.34 -13.27
N PRO A 164 11.17 -13.31 -12.98
CA PRO A 164 11.07 -12.01 -13.65
C PRO A 164 11.18 -12.03 -15.16
N THR A 165 11.89 -13.02 -15.72
CA THR A 165 12.03 -13.20 -17.18
C THR A 165 10.74 -13.66 -17.87
N ARG A 166 9.71 -14.05 -17.12
CA ARG A 166 8.38 -14.44 -17.62
C ARG A 166 7.28 -13.51 -17.12
N SER A 167 7.67 -12.45 -16.45
CA SER A 167 6.77 -11.45 -15.89
C SER A 167 6.30 -10.49 -16.95
N ASP A 168 5.09 -9.97 -16.78
CA ASP A 168 4.71 -8.73 -17.44
C ASP A 168 5.54 -7.57 -16.88
N GLY A 169 5.71 -6.51 -17.67
CA GLY A 169 6.38 -5.30 -17.24
C GLY A 169 5.57 -4.54 -16.17
N TYR A 170 6.30 -3.87 -15.28
CA TYR A 170 5.73 -2.93 -14.34
C TYR A 170 6.65 -1.71 -14.18
N ASN A 171 6.56 -0.79 -15.12
CA ASN A 171 7.32 0.44 -15.10
C ASN A 171 6.65 1.46 -14.17
N LEU A 172 7.32 1.80 -13.08
CA LEU A 172 6.86 2.80 -12.10
C LEU A 172 6.63 4.20 -12.69
N MET A 173 7.16 4.46 -13.89
CA MET A 173 7.03 5.75 -14.59
C MET A 173 5.94 5.75 -15.68
N THR A 174 5.15 4.69 -15.84
CA THR A 174 4.18 4.56 -16.95
C THR A 174 3.25 5.77 -17.05
N LEU A 175 2.57 6.19 -15.98
CA LEU A 175 1.68 7.36 -15.99
C LEU A 175 2.44 8.68 -16.18
N ILE A 176 3.62 8.81 -15.59
CA ILE A 176 4.47 10.00 -15.74
C ILE A 176 4.85 10.19 -17.22
N ASN A 177 5.30 9.11 -17.85
CA ASN A 177 5.69 9.08 -19.26
C ASN A 177 4.50 9.39 -20.17
N HIS A 178 3.35 8.76 -19.91
CA HIS A 178 2.11 8.98 -20.65
C HIS A 178 1.71 10.48 -20.68
N TYR A 179 1.59 11.09 -19.52
CA TYR A 179 1.20 12.49 -19.42
C TYR A 179 2.28 13.47 -19.89
N MET A 180 3.55 13.10 -19.80
CA MET A 180 4.62 13.92 -20.38
C MET A 180 4.60 13.88 -21.91
N ASP A 181 4.31 12.72 -22.49
CA ASP A 181 4.15 12.57 -23.94
C ASP A 181 2.91 13.33 -24.45
N GLU A 182 1.80 13.26 -23.73
CA GLU A 182 0.61 14.07 -24.01
C GLU A 182 0.92 15.56 -23.93
N THR A 183 1.65 15.98 -22.91
CA THR A 183 2.11 17.38 -22.77
C THR A 183 2.93 17.81 -23.98
N ARG A 184 3.84 16.94 -24.42
CA ARG A 184 4.70 17.21 -25.60
C ARG A 184 3.88 17.31 -26.90
N ALA A 185 2.86 16.47 -27.04
CA ALA A 185 2.00 16.45 -28.21
C ALA A 185 1.01 17.62 -28.27
N THR A 186 0.46 18.02 -27.14
CA THR A 186 -0.65 19.00 -27.07
C THR A 186 -0.26 20.36 -26.52
N GLY A 187 0.87 20.47 -25.81
CA GLY A 187 1.21 21.64 -25.00
C GLY A 187 0.30 21.83 -23.77
N GLY A 188 -0.50 20.80 -23.41
CA GLY A 188 -1.53 20.88 -22.40
C GLY A 188 -0.99 21.04 -20.98
N LEU A 189 -1.38 22.12 -20.30
CA LEU A 189 -1.01 22.35 -18.89
C LEU A 189 -1.59 21.30 -17.95
N ALA A 190 -2.77 20.78 -18.25
CA ALA A 190 -3.43 19.75 -17.42
C ALA A 190 -2.63 18.42 -17.43
N ALA A 191 -2.20 17.96 -18.60
CA ALA A 191 -1.35 16.78 -18.73
C ALA A 191 -0.01 17.00 -18.00
N ARG A 192 0.60 18.18 -18.12
CA ARG A 192 1.82 18.54 -17.39
C ARG A 192 1.63 18.44 -15.88
N ALA A 193 0.53 19.00 -15.37
CA ALA A 193 0.23 18.96 -13.93
C ALA A 193 0.04 17.52 -13.41
N LYS A 194 -0.57 16.64 -14.23
CA LYS A 194 -0.69 15.21 -13.90
C LYS A 194 0.68 14.51 -13.89
N ALA A 195 1.53 14.75 -14.88
CA ALA A 195 2.89 14.21 -14.88
C ALA A 195 3.66 14.63 -13.62
N GLU A 196 3.58 15.90 -13.22
CA GLU A 196 4.20 16.41 -12.00
C GLU A 196 3.62 15.77 -10.73
N LYS A 197 2.30 15.56 -10.68
CA LYS A 197 1.60 14.89 -9.56
C LYS A 197 2.10 13.45 -9.38
N TYR A 198 2.09 12.64 -10.44
CA TYR A 198 2.54 11.25 -10.39
C TYR A 198 4.05 11.14 -10.12
N THR A 199 4.85 12.09 -10.60
CA THR A 199 6.29 12.15 -10.27
C THR A 199 6.52 12.35 -8.75
N LYS A 200 5.76 13.24 -8.11
CA LYS A 200 5.82 13.44 -6.65
C LYS A 200 5.37 12.19 -5.89
N ILE A 201 4.30 11.54 -6.33
CA ILE A 201 3.82 10.29 -5.73
C ILE A 201 4.94 9.23 -5.77
N LEU A 202 5.56 9.04 -6.91
CA LEU A 202 6.65 8.07 -7.06
C LEU A 202 7.85 8.42 -6.19
N ALA A 203 8.34 9.66 -6.24
CA ALA A 203 9.50 10.10 -5.47
C ALA A 203 9.26 9.93 -3.96
N LYS A 204 8.10 10.34 -3.46
CA LYS A 204 7.70 10.18 -2.07
C LYS A 204 7.64 8.71 -1.66
N THR A 205 7.07 7.85 -2.52
CA THR A 205 6.95 6.42 -2.22
C THR A 205 8.33 5.73 -2.14
N ILE A 206 9.28 6.14 -2.97
CA ILE A 206 10.66 5.59 -2.97
C ILE A 206 11.44 6.10 -1.76
N VAL A 207 11.37 7.38 -1.46
CA VAL A 207 12.13 8.01 -0.36
C VAL A 207 11.57 7.61 0.99
N SER A 208 10.24 7.55 1.14
CA SER A 208 9.53 7.29 2.39
C SER A 208 8.52 6.15 2.22
N PRO A 209 8.99 4.90 2.06
CA PRO A 209 8.11 3.76 1.77
C PRO A 209 7.15 3.41 2.92
N ASN A 210 7.53 3.68 4.16
CA ASN A 210 6.71 3.34 5.34
C ASN A 210 5.71 4.43 5.72
N GLY A 211 5.56 5.49 4.91
CA GLY A 211 4.71 6.62 5.26
C GLY A 211 5.25 7.49 6.41
N ASP A 212 6.36 7.09 6.98
CA ASP A 212 6.97 7.73 8.14
C ASP A 212 7.47 9.14 7.75
N THR A 213 6.88 10.16 8.36
CA THR A 213 7.29 11.56 8.15
C THR A 213 8.13 12.08 9.31
N ASP A 214 8.27 11.32 10.37
CA ASP A 214 9.06 11.72 11.55
C ASP A 214 10.49 11.22 11.45
N TYR A 215 11.28 11.85 10.59
CA TYR A 215 12.72 11.62 10.50
C TYR A 215 13.52 12.45 11.52
N GLY A 216 12.86 13.12 12.46
CA GLY A 216 13.49 13.96 13.47
C GLY A 216 14.45 14.99 12.84
N GLN A 217 15.71 15.02 13.31
CA GLN A 217 16.73 15.94 12.79
C GLN A 217 17.14 15.67 11.33
N ASN A 218 16.78 14.51 10.77
CA ASN A 218 17.13 14.13 9.39
C ASN A 218 16.03 14.50 8.37
N ALA A 219 14.89 15.04 8.80
CA ALA A 219 13.76 15.38 7.93
C ALA A 219 14.18 16.19 6.69
N TYR A 220 15.06 17.17 6.89
CA TYR A 220 15.59 17.98 5.79
C TYR A 220 16.24 17.16 4.68
N PHE A 221 17.02 16.12 5.02
CA PHE A 221 17.71 15.31 4.02
C PHE A 221 16.74 14.45 3.20
N TYR A 222 15.66 13.96 3.82
CA TYR A 222 14.62 13.20 3.13
C TYR A 222 13.77 14.11 2.23
N ASP A 223 13.38 15.29 2.70
CA ASP A 223 12.64 16.26 1.90
C ASP A 223 13.45 16.73 0.69
N ALA A 224 14.74 17.03 0.89
CA ALA A 224 15.63 17.42 -0.19
C ALA A 224 15.89 16.24 -1.16
N ALA A 225 15.96 15.00 -0.66
CA ALA A 225 16.09 13.81 -1.49
C ALA A 225 14.83 13.55 -2.33
N GLU A 226 13.62 13.74 -1.76
CA GLU A 226 12.36 13.66 -2.49
C GLU A 226 12.30 14.71 -3.60
N GLY A 227 12.68 15.95 -3.30
CA GLY A 227 12.72 17.04 -4.27
C GLY A 227 13.72 16.77 -5.41
N LEU A 228 14.92 16.29 -5.09
CA LEU A 228 15.94 15.94 -6.08
C LEU A 228 15.45 14.78 -6.96
N LEU A 229 14.91 13.72 -6.37
CA LEU A 229 14.39 12.58 -7.13
C LEU A 229 13.22 13.00 -8.03
N THR A 230 12.29 13.81 -7.52
CA THR A 230 11.20 14.39 -8.30
C THR A 230 11.73 15.17 -9.51
N SER A 231 12.75 15.99 -9.30
CA SER A 231 13.40 16.77 -10.35
C SER A 231 14.00 15.88 -11.44
N VAL A 232 14.76 14.85 -11.06
CA VAL A 232 15.46 13.96 -12.02
C VAL A 232 14.49 13.08 -12.78
N VAL A 233 13.46 12.54 -12.12
CA VAL A 233 12.40 11.75 -12.78
C VAL A 233 11.66 12.61 -13.81
N LEU A 234 11.31 13.84 -13.44
CA LEU A 234 10.64 14.77 -14.35
C LEU A 234 11.50 15.12 -15.57
N LEU A 235 12.80 15.40 -15.35
CA LEU A 235 13.76 15.66 -16.43
C LEU A 235 13.89 14.47 -17.38
N LEU A 236 14.01 13.27 -16.85
CA LEU A 236 14.11 12.06 -17.66
C LEU A 236 12.88 11.89 -18.56
N ALA A 237 11.68 12.05 -17.99
CA ALA A 237 10.43 11.95 -18.74
C ALA A 237 10.28 13.06 -19.79
N GLU A 238 10.74 14.28 -19.50
CA GLU A 238 10.59 15.44 -20.37
C GLU A 238 11.59 15.48 -21.51
N PHE A 239 12.87 15.26 -21.23
CA PHE A 239 13.95 15.44 -22.19
C PHE A 239 14.34 14.16 -22.94
N LEU A 240 13.86 12.99 -22.51
CA LEU A 240 14.03 11.75 -23.23
C LEU A 240 12.70 11.37 -23.92
N PRO A 241 12.44 11.81 -25.15
CA PRO A 241 11.20 11.47 -25.83
C PRO A 241 11.14 9.99 -26.17
N PRO A 242 9.95 9.43 -26.39
CA PRO A 242 9.81 8.05 -26.86
C PRO A 242 10.56 7.89 -28.19
N ASP A 243 11.39 6.87 -28.24
CA ASP A 243 12.00 6.45 -29.51
C ASP A 243 11.04 5.46 -30.20
N SER A 244 10.82 5.62 -31.49
CA SER A 244 9.97 4.70 -32.28
C SER A 244 10.46 3.25 -32.26
N LYS A 245 11.73 3.01 -31.92
CA LYS A 245 12.32 1.68 -31.84
C LYS A 245 12.28 1.05 -30.45
N CYS A 246 12.32 1.85 -29.37
CA CYS A 246 12.34 1.40 -27.98
C CYS A 246 11.69 2.46 -27.06
N PRO A 247 10.38 2.70 -27.13
CA PRO A 247 9.75 3.85 -26.49
C PRO A 247 9.76 3.79 -24.96
N ALA A 248 9.63 2.61 -24.37
CA ALA A 248 9.56 2.41 -22.92
C ALA A 248 10.91 2.13 -22.27
N GLU A 249 11.82 1.49 -23.00
CA GLU A 249 13.08 0.91 -22.46
C GLU A 249 14.10 1.94 -21.95
N ARG A 250 13.83 3.25 -22.04
CA ARG A 250 14.73 4.31 -21.60
C ARG A 250 14.19 5.16 -20.45
N ARG A 251 12.90 5.13 -20.22
CA ARG A 251 12.23 5.99 -19.21
C ARG A 251 11.67 5.15 -18.07
N HIS A 252 12.56 4.61 -17.27
CA HIS A 252 12.26 3.75 -16.14
C HIS A 252 13.18 4.05 -14.95
N ILE A 253 12.90 3.47 -13.79
CA ILE A 253 13.61 3.78 -12.54
C ILE A 253 15.12 3.48 -12.58
N VAL A 254 15.56 2.48 -13.35
CA VAL A 254 16.99 2.17 -13.52
C VAL A 254 17.69 3.27 -14.30
N SER A 255 17.04 3.86 -15.32
CA SER A 255 17.56 5.05 -16.01
C SER A 255 17.63 6.27 -15.10
N VAL A 256 16.67 6.43 -14.18
CA VAL A 256 16.72 7.47 -13.14
C VAL A 256 17.96 7.28 -12.27
N PHE A 257 18.25 6.05 -11.83
CA PHE A 257 19.46 5.77 -11.04
C PHE A 257 20.73 6.18 -11.79
N LYS A 258 20.87 5.74 -13.04
CA LYS A 258 22.05 6.09 -13.87
C LYS A 258 22.17 7.61 -14.05
N LEU A 259 21.07 8.28 -14.35
CA LEU A 259 21.06 9.74 -14.50
C LEU A 259 21.42 10.45 -13.19
N VAL A 260 20.92 9.99 -12.05
CA VAL A 260 21.31 10.53 -10.74
C VAL A 260 22.80 10.39 -10.51
N GLN A 261 23.40 9.22 -10.78
CA GLN A 261 24.85 9.02 -10.63
C GLN A 261 25.66 9.98 -11.51
N GLU A 262 25.26 10.14 -12.78
CA GLU A 262 25.96 11.03 -13.73
C GLU A 262 25.83 12.50 -13.32
N LEU A 263 24.61 12.94 -12.98
CA LEU A 263 24.34 14.32 -12.60
C LEU A 263 25.02 14.73 -11.28
N LEU A 264 25.16 13.80 -10.36
CA LEU A 264 25.78 14.08 -9.07
C LEU A 264 27.33 13.96 -9.11
N ALA A 265 27.91 13.50 -10.22
CA ALA A 265 29.35 13.48 -10.40
C ALA A 265 29.93 14.91 -10.47
N PRO A 266 31.20 15.11 -10.02
CA PRO A 266 31.88 16.41 -10.11
C PRO A 266 31.96 16.90 -11.57
N SER A 267 31.59 18.17 -11.79
CA SER A 267 31.56 18.76 -13.14
C SER A 267 32.90 19.34 -13.61
N GLY A 268 33.94 19.32 -12.76
CA GLY A 268 35.19 20.05 -12.99
C GLY A 268 35.11 21.54 -12.65
N VAL A 269 33.93 22.10 -12.38
CA VAL A 269 33.75 23.47 -11.88
C VAL A 269 33.73 23.42 -10.36
N ARG A 270 34.55 24.23 -9.72
CA ARG A 270 34.70 24.25 -8.25
C ARG A 270 33.32 24.47 -7.57
N GLY A 271 32.95 23.58 -6.67
CA GLY A 271 31.71 23.67 -5.90
C GLY A 271 30.44 23.33 -6.71
N LYS A 272 30.56 22.78 -7.93
CA LYS A 272 29.39 22.40 -8.76
C LYS A 272 29.52 20.97 -9.28
N ASN A 273 28.41 20.23 -9.20
CA ASN A 273 28.22 18.96 -9.90
C ASN A 273 27.45 19.21 -11.22
N TRP A 274 27.31 18.17 -12.02
CA TRP A 274 26.56 18.28 -13.28
C TRP A 274 25.10 18.63 -13.09
N PHE A 275 24.48 18.19 -11.98
CA PHE A 275 23.12 18.54 -11.62
C PHE A 275 22.94 20.05 -11.46
N THR A 276 23.80 20.68 -10.67
CA THR A 276 23.78 22.15 -10.48
C THR A 276 23.95 22.89 -11.82
N LEU A 277 24.89 22.45 -12.67
CA LEU A 277 25.11 23.06 -13.98
C LEU A 277 23.92 22.88 -14.91
N LEU A 278 23.23 21.75 -14.87
CA LEU A 278 22.02 21.52 -15.64
C LEU A 278 20.89 22.43 -15.16
N MET A 279 20.69 22.55 -13.84
CA MET A 279 19.68 23.44 -13.26
C MET A 279 19.92 24.90 -13.61
N ASP A 280 21.18 25.35 -13.62
CA ASP A 280 21.55 26.72 -14.03
C ASP A 280 21.21 27.04 -15.50
N ARG A 281 21.10 26.00 -16.36
CA ARG A 281 20.72 26.16 -17.77
C ARG A 281 19.21 26.14 -18.02
N LEU A 282 18.44 25.64 -17.07
CA LEU A 282 16.98 25.62 -17.17
C LEU A 282 16.41 27.03 -16.89
N PRO A 283 15.30 27.40 -17.54
CA PRO A 283 14.58 28.63 -17.19
C PRO A 283 14.21 28.68 -15.71
N ASP A 284 14.21 29.86 -15.10
CA ASP A 284 13.87 30.04 -13.68
C ASP A 284 12.48 29.51 -13.31
N ILE A 285 11.56 29.53 -14.29
CA ILE A 285 10.18 29.01 -14.13
C ILE A 285 10.07 27.49 -14.26
N HIS A 286 11.18 26.80 -14.58
CA HIS A 286 11.13 25.34 -14.83
C HIS A 286 10.88 24.55 -13.56
N LYS A 287 9.86 23.70 -13.56
CA LYS A 287 9.42 22.97 -12.35
C LYS A 287 10.49 22.04 -11.76
N ALA A 288 11.29 21.37 -12.59
CA ALA A 288 12.39 20.55 -12.10
C ALA A 288 13.36 21.35 -11.21
N ARG A 289 13.64 22.62 -11.56
CA ARG A 289 14.47 23.50 -10.75
C ARG A 289 13.81 23.85 -9.40
N TRP A 290 12.49 24.07 -9.41
CA TRP A 290 11.76 24.36 -8.17
C TRP A 290 11.72 23.15 -7.23
N PHE A 291 11.49 21.94 -7.75
CA PHE A 291 11.52 20.74 -6.94
C PHE A 291 12.90 20.46 -6.33
N ALA A 292 13.95 20.77 -7.06
CA ALA A 292 15.33 20.62 -6.60
C ALA A 292 15.78 21.70 -5.59
N GLY A 293 14.98 22.75 -5.34
CA GLY A 293 15.39 23.95 -4.59
C GLY A 293 16.12 23.64 -3.28
N ALA A 294 15.54 22.80 -2.41
CA ALA A 294 16.18 22.43 -1.15
C ALA A 294 17.53 21.72 -1.33
N ALA A 295 17.69 20.91 -2.37
CA ALA A 295 18.95 20.25 -2.70
C ALA A 295 19.96 21.24 -3.30
N LEU A 296 19.52 22.20 -4.11
CA LEU A 296 20.39 23.20 -4.74
C LEU A 296 20.94 24.20 -3.73
N ASP A 297 20.16 24.55 -2.70
CA ASP A 297 20.55 25.47 -1.64
C ASP A 297 21.36 24.81 -0.52
N ALA A 298 21.55 23.48 -0.59
CA ALA A 298 22.28 22.72 0.40
C ALA A 298 23.79 23.04 0.37
N SER A 299 24.42 23.04 1.55
CA SER A 299 25.88 23.05 1.62
C SER A 299 26.46 21.80 0.95
N GLU A 300 27.74 21.82 0.57
CA GLU A 300 28.41 20.67 -0.06
C GLU A 300 28.28 19.39 0.78
N GLN A 301 28.43 19.52 2.11
CA GLN A 301 28.27 18.40 3.04
C GLN A 301 26.81 17.91 3.12
N ALA A 302 25.86 18.80 3.16
CA ALA A 302 24.43 18.46 3.19
C ALA A 302 24.00 17.81 1.86
N MET A 303 24.49 18.30 0.72
CA MET A 303 24.26 17.71 -0.59
C MET A 303 24.79 16.28 -0.66
N ALA A 304 25.97 15.99 -0.10
CA ALA A 304 26.52 14.64 -0.03
C ALA A 304 25.59 13.68 0.74
N SER A 305 24.95 14.14 1.81
CA SER A 305 23.96 13.37 2.57
C SER A 305 22.68 13.14 1.78
N VAL A 306 22.18 14.16 1.09
CA VAL A 306 21.01 14.05 0.18
C VAL A 306 21.27 13.03 -0.93
N MET A 307 22.42 13.12 -1.57
CA MET A 307 22.88 12.19 -2.61
C MET A 307 22.95 10.76 -2.11
N SER A 308 23.57 10.55 -0.94
CA SER A 308 23.67 9.23 -0.31
C SER A 308 22.29 8.64 -0.03
N THR A 309 21.33 9.46 0.42
CA THR A 309 19.95 9.04 0.67
C THR A 309 19.27 8.60 -0.63
N VAL A 310 19.31 9.40 -1.70
CA VAL A 310 18.70 9.05 -2.99
C VAL A 310 19.32 7.79 -3.58
N LEU A 311 20.66 7.71 -3.64
CA LEU A 311 21.34 6.56 -4.22
C LEU A 311 21.10 5.28 -3.42
N SER A 312 21.07 5.36 -2.08
CA SER A 312 20.75 4.23 -1.22
C SER A 312 19.34 3.68 -1.50
N ARG A 313 18.36 4.56 -1.67
CA ARG A 313 16.98 4.15 -2.02
C ARG A 313 16.88 3.54 -3.42
N LEU A 314 17.57 4.13 -4.39
CA LEU A 314 17.56 3.66 -5.77
C LEU A 314 18.39 2.38 -5.97
N ASN A 315 19.39 2.11 -5.12
CA ASN A 315 20.23 0.92 -5.22
C ASN A 315 19.44 -0.39 -5.10
N ALA A 316 18.29 -0.37 -4.40
CA ALA A 316 17.42 -1.52 -4.27
C ALA A 316 16.85 -2.01 -5.64
N PHE A 317 16.82 -1.16 -6.66
CA PHE A 317 16.32 -1.49 -8.01
C PHE A 317 17.39 -2.07 -8.94
N LEU A 318 18.65 -2.12 -8.50
CA LEU A 318 19.78 -2.61 -9.30
C LEU A 318 19.94 -4.13 -9.16
N ASP A 319 18.95 -4.83 -9.65
CA ASP A 319 18.95 -6.28 -9.75
C ASP A 319 18.58 -6.64 -11.18
N SER A 320 19.44 -7.40 -11.87
CA SER A 320 19.26 -7.75 -13.29
C SER A 320 17.95 -8.52 -13.54
N GLU A 321 17.42 -9.20 -12.55
CA GLU A 321 16.13 -9.87 -12.65
C GLU A 321 14.98 -8.87 -12.48
N LEU A 322 15.07 -7.94 -11.52
CA LEU A 322 14.08 -6.87 -11.37
C LEU A 322 14.06 -5.92 -12.58
N GLU A 323 15.19 -5.69 -13.22
CA GLU A 323 15.26 -4.89 -14.45
C GLU A 323 14.35 -5.46 -15.56
N GLN A 324 14.15 -6.79 -15.60
CA GLN A 324 13.24 -7.42 -16.58
C GLN A 324 11.77 -7.03 -16.36
N VAL A 325 11.41 -6.64 -15.14
CA VAL A 325 10.06 -6.16 -14.80
C VAL A 325 9.97 -4.64 -14.92
N LEU A 326 10.96 -3.93 -14.40
CA LEU A 326 10.93 -2.47 -14.24
C LEU A 326 11.20 -1.67 -15.51
N CYS A 327 11.87 -2.27 -16.49
CA CYS A 327 12.26 -1.59 -17.72
C CYS A 327 11.20 -1.64 -18.84
N PHE A 328 10.11 -2.37 -18.63
CA PHE A 328 9.01 -2.48 -19.61
C PHE A 328 7.74 -1.85 -19.06
N ASP A 329 6.96 -1.22 -19.95
CA ASP A 329 5.73 -0.56 -19.55
C ASP A 329 4.74 -1.51 -18.89
N SER A 330 4.00 -0.96 -17.92
CA SER A 330 2.95 -1.69 -17.23
C SER A 330 1.83 -2.06 -18.19
N ALA A 331 1.40 -3.31 -18.15
CA ALA A 331 0.23 -3.77 -18.90
C ALA A 331 -1.07 -3.09 -18.45
N THR A 332 -1.11 -2.65 -17.18
CA THR A 332 -2.22 -1.92 -16.58
C THR A 332 -1.67 -0.81 -15.69
N ASN A 333 -2.12 0.42 -15.89
CA ASN A 333 -1.84 1.55 -14.99
C ASN A 333 -3.03 1.82 -14.07
N ALA A 334 -2.86 2.71 -13.07
CA ALA A 334 -3.88 2.99 -12.06
C ALA A 334 -5.19 3.55 -12.65
N GLU A 335 -5.13 4.36 -13.69
CA GLU A 335 -6.32 4.93 -14.34
C GLU A 335 -7.13 3.85 -15.07
N GLN A 336 -6.46 2.99 -15.82
CA GLN A 336 -7.09 1.82 -16.45
C GLN A 336 -7.63 0.85 -15.40
N PHE A 337 -6.86 0.62 -14.33
CA PHE A 337 -7.27 -0.25 -13.23
C PHE A 337 -8.54 0.22 -12.53
N ALA A 338 -8.75 1.54 -12.44
CA ALA A 338 -9.95 2.14 -11.89
C ALA A 338 -11.15 2.16 -12.86
N ALA A 339 -10.89 2.32 -14.17
CA ALA A 339 -11.93 2.53 -15.19
C ALA A 339 -12.38 1.24 -15.88
N GLU A 340 -11.48 0.25 -15.99
CA GLU A 340 -11.69 -0.98 -16.75
C GLU A 340 -11.54 -2.21 -15.86
N LYS A 341 -12.21 -3.30 -16.23
CA LYS A 341 -12.07 -4.58 -15.52
C LYS A 341 -10.63 -5.09 -15.63
N SER A 342 -9.89 -4.95 -14.55
CA SER A 342 -8.46 -5.28 -14.52
C SER A 342 -8.11 -6.19 -13.34
N ALA A 343 -7.20 -7.13 -13.58
CA ALA A 343 -6.68 -8.03 -12.55
C ALA A 343 -5.15 -8.02 -12.59
N ILE A 344 -4.53 -7.68 -11.47
CA ILE A 344 -3.08 -7.77 -11.30
C ILE A 344 -2.80 -8.93 -10.34
N PHE A 345 -2.03 -9.91 -10.80
CA PHE A 345 -1.49 -10.96 -9.96
C PHE A 345 -0.02 -10.65 -9.69
N LEU A 346 0.31 -10.48 -8.42
CA LEU A 346 1.67 -10.18 -7.97
C LEU A 346 2.23 -11.42 -7.28
N ILE A 347 3.14 -12.12 -7.96
CA ILE A 347 3.74 -13.37 -7.47
C ILE A 347 5.06 -13.05 -6.76
N LEU A 348 5.15 -13.46 -5.49
CA LEU A 348 6.34 -13.30 -4.66
C LEU A 348 7.08 -14.62 -4.45
N PRO A 349 8.42 -14.59 -4.37
CA PRO A 349 9.17 -15.76 -3.92
C PRO A 349 8.92 -16.03 -2.42
N GLU A 350 8.69 -17.29 -2.05
CA GLU A 350 8.51 -17.68 -0.65
C GLU A 350 9.85 -17.68 0.12
N GLU A 351 10.92 -18.09 -0.55
CA GLU A 351 12.24 -18.29 0.07
C GLU A 351 13.15 -17.06 0.03
N ASP A 352 13.04 -16.26 -1.02
CA ASP A 352 13.85 -15.06 -1.24
C ASP A 352 13.05 -13.79 -0.97
N THR A 353 13.18 -13.26 0.24
CA THR A 353 12.48 -12.03 0.64
C THR A 353 13.15 -10.75 0.14
N THR A 354 14.31 -10.84 -0.55
CA THR A 354 15.06 -9.66 -1.02
C THR A 354 14.26 -8.81 -2.01
N LYS A 355 13.35 -9.42 -2.77
CA LYS A 355 12.48 -8.74 -3.74
C LYS A 355 11.12 -8.30 -3.18
N ASN A 356 10.81 -8.67 -1.93
CA ASN A 356 9.50 -8.37 -1.35
C ASN A 356 9.24 -6.86 -1.19
N PHE A 357 10.32 -6.04 -1.02
CA PHE A 357 10.18 -4.60 -0.98
C PHE A 357 9.47 -4.05 -2.22
N MET A 358 9.67 -4.71 -3.37
CA MET A 358 9.06 -4.32 -4.63
C MET A 358 7.53 -4.47 -4.58
N ALA A 359 7.03 -5.51 -3.94
CA ALA A 359 5.59 -5.69 -3.76
C ALA A 359 4.97 -4.58 -2.90
N GLY A 360 5.60 -4.25 -1.78
CA GLY A 360 5.17 -3.12 -0.95
C GLY A 360 5.15 -1.81 -1.73
N LEU A 361 6.22 -1.54 -2.48
CA LEU A 361 6.32 -0.36 -3.34
C LEU A 361 5.24 -0.32 -4.42
N MET A 362 4.99 -1.44 -5.11
CA MET A 362 3.95 -1.55 -6.14
C MET A 362 2.56 -1.29 -5.57
N ILE A 363 2.21 -1.95 -4.48
CA ILE A 363 0.91 -1.77 -3.82
C ILE A 363 0.74 -0.33 -3.36
N GLN A 364 1.76 0.26 -2.74
CA GLN A 364 1.70 1.61 -2.23
C GLN A 364 1.64 2.66 -3.35
N THR A 365 2.42 2.47 -4.43
CA THR A 365 2.36 3.37 -5.60
C THR A 365 0.99 3.30 -6.24
N LEU A 366 0.50 2.08 -6.52
CA LEU A 366 -0.84 1.88 -7.11
C LEU A 366 -1.94 2.48 -6.21
N ALA A 367 -1.88 2.27 -4.89
CA ALA A 367 -2.87 2.83 -3.98
C ALA A 367 -2.86 4.37 -3.98
N ARG A 368 -1.69 5.01 -3.95
CA ARG A 368 -1.58 6.47 -4.00
C ARG A 368 -2.03 7.05 -5.34
N GLU A 369 -1.74 6.36 -6.44
CA GLU A 369 -2.25 6.73 -7.77
C GLU A 369 -3.77 6.59 -7.83
N LEU A 370 -4.34 5.50 -7.28
CA LEU A 370 -5.80 5.31 -7.18
C LEU A 370 -6.47 6.38 -6.31
N PHE A 371 -5.83 6.81 -5.22
CA PHE A 371 -6.33 7.96 -4.45
C PHE A 371 -6.40 9.23 -5.31
N ALA A 372 -5.37 9.46 -6.12
CA ALA A 372 -5.34 10.58 -7.04
C ALA A 372 -6.45 10.51 -8.10
N VAL A 373 -6.72 9.30 -8.62
CA VAL A 373 -7.84 9.06 -9.56
C VAL A 373 -9.18 9.26 -8.88
N ALA A 374 -9.36 8.76 -7.65
CA ALA A 374 -10.59 8.95 -6.89
C ALA A 374 -10.88 10.43 -6.63
N ASP A 375 -9.85 11.21 -6.23
CA ASP A 375 -9.99 12.64 -5.98
C ASP A 375 -10.41 13.41 -7.25
N GLU A 376 -9.95 13.00 -8.43
CA GLU A 376 -10.38 13.55 -9.73
C GLU A 376 -11.83 13.15 -10.09
N ASN A 377 -12.32 12.03 -9.56
CA ASN A 377 -13.67 11.51 -9.77
C ASN A 377 -14.65 11.86 -8.63
N GLY A 378 -14.43 12.95 -7.93
CA GLY A 378 -15.33 13.41 -6.88
C GLY A 378 -15.19 12.69 -5.54
N GLY A 379 -14.04 12.07 -5.30
CA GLY A 379 -13.68 11.42 -4.04
C GLY A 379 -13.91 9.91 -3.98
N HIS A 380 -14.36 9.30 -5.08
CA HIS A 380 -14.64 7.85 -5.14
C HIS A 380 -14.24 7.27 -6.50
N LEU A 381 -13.75 6.02 -6.52
CA LEU A 381 -13.46 5.33 -7.76
C LEU A 381 -14.75 4.93 -8.51
N PRO A 382 -14.73 4.89 -9.85
CA PRO A 382 -15.90 4.49 -10.66
C PRO A 382 -16.38 3.07 -10.35
N SER A 383 -15.47 2.17 -10.01
CA SER A 383 -15.71 0.79 -9.62
C SER A 383 -14.89 0.44 -8.39
N ARG A 384 -15.41 -0.47 -7.57
CA ARG A 384 -14.65 -0.97 -6.41
C ARG A 384 -13.37 -1.67 -6.84
N VAL A 385 -12.30 -1.38 -6.11
CA VAL A 385 -11.00 -2.03 -6.24
C VAL A 385 -10.70 -2.84 -4.99
N VAL A 386 -10.25 -4.08 -5.15
CA VAL A 386 -9.94 -4.96 -4.02
C VAL A 386 -8.46 -5.39 -4.06
N PHE A 387 -7.78 -5.25 -2.94
CA PHE A 387 -6.44 -5.79 -2.73
C PHE A 387 -6.53 -7.05 -1.86
N TYR A 388 -6.40 -8.22 -2.48
CA TYR A 388 -6.30 -9.50 -1.78
C TYR A 388 -4.83 -9.78 -1.46
N CYS A 389 -4.44 -9.65 -0.20
CA CYS A 389 -3.05 -9.81 0.23
C CYS A 389 -2.89 -11.12 1.01
N ASP A 390 -2.64 -12.22 0.29
CA ASP A 390 -2.32 -13.50 0.93
C ASP A 390 -0.93 -13.45 1.57
N GLU A 391 -0.75 -14.15 2.68
CA GLU A 391 0.48 -14.17 3.49
C GLU A 391 0.97 -12.74 3.88
N PHE A 392 0.02 -11.85 4.20
CA PHE A 392 0.28 -10.43 4.47
C PHE A 392 1.34 -10.20 5.56
N GLY A 393 1.42 -11.07 6.56
CA GLY A 393 2.42 -10.99 7.63
C GLY A 393 3.88 -11.24 7.19
N THR A 394 4.10 -11.67 5.94
CA THR A 394 5.44 -11.82 5.36
C THR A 394 5.85 -10.67 4.46
N MET A 395 4.96 -9.71 4.25
CA MET A 395 5.24 -8.53 3.43
C MET A 395 6.14 -7.55 4.18
N PRO A 396 6.98 -6.81 3.46
CA PRO A 396 7.71 -5.69 4.05
C PRO A 396 6.72 -4.63 4.51
N ALA A 397 7.11 -3.89 5.55
CA ALA A 397 6.34 -2.74 6.01
C ALA A 397 6.15 -1.72 4.86
N PHE A 398 4.92 -1.27 4.66
CA PHE A 398 4.54 -0.17 3.79
C PHE A 398 3.42 0.62 4.48
N ASP A 399 3.10 1.81 3.96
CA ASP A 399 2.08 2.68 4.56
C ASP A 399 0.67 2.07 4.46
N VAL A 400 0.43 1.07 5.30
CA VAL A 400 -0.85 0.36 5.39
C VAL A 400 -1.91 1.26 6.02
N GLU A 401 -1.52 2.13 6.97
CA GLU A 401 -2.42 3.00 7.70
C GLU A 401 -3.17 3.95 6.76
N ALA A 402 -2.44 4.57 5.81
CA ALA A 402 -3.07 5.42 4.80
C ALA A 402 -4.08 4.64 3.95
N LEU A 403 -3.78 3.39 3.60
CA LEU A 403 -4.67 2.55 2.81
C LEU A 403 -5.93 2.16 3.60
N PHE A 404 -5.78 1.82 4.89
CA PHE A 404 -6.91 1.52 5.76
C PHE A 404 -7.78 2.75 6.05
N SER A 405 -7.17 3.90 6.30
CA SER A 405 -7.93 5.10 6.68
C SER A 405 -8.60 5.78 5.49
N ALA A 406 -7.87 5.95 4.38
CA ALA A 406 -8.33 6.71 3.21
C ALA A 406 -8.96 5.83 2.11
N GLY A 407 -8.62 4.54 2.03
CA GLY A 407 -9.07 3.65 0.96
C GLY A 407 -10.57 3.39 0.99
N ARG A 408 -11.14 3.18 2.18
CA ARG A 408 -12.54 2.84 2.38
C ARG A 408 -13.49 3.83 1.69
N SER A 409 -13.35 5.12 2.01
CA SER A 409 -14.22 6.17 1.45
C SER A 409 -14.06 6.36 -0.07
N ARG A 410 -12.98 5.84 -0.65
CA ARG A 410 -12.67 5.92 -2.08
C ARG A 410 -13.07 4.69 -2.89
N GLY A 411 -13.68 3.69 -2.26
CA GLY A 411 -14.05 2.43 -2.91
C GLY A 411 -12.91 1.44 -3.05
N ILE A 412 -11.88 1.56 -2.21
CA ILE A 412 -10.76 0.62 -2.15
C ILE A 412 -10.91 -0.28 -0.93
N THR A 413 -10.97 -1.58 -1.15
CA THR A 413 -11.06 -2.58 -0.10
C THR A 413 -9.74 -3.33 0.03
N LEU A 414 -9.16 -3.32 1.24
CA LEU A 414 -7.98 -4.11 1.57
C LEU A 414 -8.40 -5.38 2.32
N VAL A 415 -7.88 -6.51 1.89
CA VAL A 415 -8.14 -7.84 2.46
C VAL A 415 -6.82 -8.50 2.86
N PRO A 416 -6.23 -8.14 4.02
CA PRO A 416 -5.08 -8.84 4.55
C PRO A 416 -5.47 -10.24 5.00
N ILE A 417 -4.65 -11.24 4.65
CA ILE A 417 -4.82 -12.62 5.06
C ILE A 417 -3.57 -13.04 5.84
N ILE A 418 -3.76 -13.36 7.12
CA ILE A 418 -2.69 -13.75 8.04
C ILE A 418 -2.93 -15.13 8.65
N GLN A 419 -1.86 -15.76 9.13
CA GLN A 419 -1.95 -17.07 9.74
C GLN A 419 -2.24 -17.02 11.25
N SER A 420 -1.75 -15.98 11.91
CA SER A 420 -2.00 -15.73 13.35
C SER A 420 -1.86 -14.25 13.67
N LEU A 421 -2.44 -13.82 14.80
CA LEU A 421 -2.30 -12.46 15.32
C LEU A 421 -0.87 -12.12 15.80
N ALA A 422 0.01 -13.13 15.94
CA ALA A 422 1.41 -12.94 16.30
C ALA A 422 2.28 -12.48 15.10
N GLN A 423 1.72 -12.47 13.88
CA GLN A 423 2.34 -11.80 12.73
C GLN A 423 2.04 -10.30 12.89
N GLU A 424 3.03 -9.57 13.41
CA GLU A 424 2.93 -8.12 13.60
C GLU A 424 2.81 -7.41 12.24
N PHE A 425 1.97 -6.37 12.21
CA PHE A 425 1.78 -5.49 11.05
C PHE A 425 2.91 -4.47 10.99
#